data_01eefee71730f21bbd0cc40833acb2d2
#
_entry.id   01eefee71730f21bbd0cc40833acb2d2
#
_cell.length_a   1.000
_cell.length_b   1.000
_cell.length_c   1.000
_cell.angle_alpha   90.00
_cell.angle_beta   90.00
_cell.angle_gamma   90.00
#
_symmetry.space_group_name_H-M   'P 1'
#
loop_
_entity.id
_entity.type
_entity.pdbx_description
1 polymer ?
#
loop_
_entity_poly.entity_id
_entity_poly.type
_entity_poly.pdbx_seq_one_letter_code
_entity_poly.pdbx_strand_id
1 'polypeptide(L)'
;MSETWIADRMHRIDASGIRKVFDLAATMKRPVNLSIGQPHFDTPQPIKDALCKAVQEGKNAYSQTQGIAPLLTVLQKDVDDRYHHPDRKIFVTSGTSGALMLALCTLINPGDEVIVFDPWFVMYRHLTTLAGGTVVQVSTYPDFRIRIEDVREAITPRTKIILFNSPANPTGAVASKEEVKALAQLAAEKNIALISDEIYRVFCYDEPFHSPAEWNDRTIVIDGFSKSHSMTGLRLGYIHGPQYLIQQMMKLQQFTFVCAPHPVQWAGVTAWGLDLQHNVDDYRRKRDLLVGLLKEDFDISGGQGAFYLFLKAPWGTGTEFVSEAIRNNLLIIPGNVFSPSDTHFRVSFAAEDDLIREGAEILCRLARNPPEGFRRT
;
A
#
# COMPACT_ATOMS: atom_id res chain seq x y z
N MET A 1 -32.95 17.77 -2.22
CA MET A 1 -31.82 18.47 -2.91
C MET A 1 -31.43 17.59 -4.07
N SER A 2 -31.23 18.16 -5.23
CA SER A 2 -31.03 17.41 -6.49
C SER A 2 -29.62 16.78 -6.52
N GLU A 3 -29.52 15.45 -6.64
CA GLU A 3 -28.27 14.69 -6.86
C GLU A 3 -27.60 15.05 -8.20
N THR A 4 -28.26 15.85 -9.03
CA THR A 4 -27.80 16.27 -10.37
C THR A 4 -26.53 17.14 -10.38
N TRP A 5 -26.07 17.63 -9.21
CA TRP A 5 -24.84 18.43 -9.13
C TRP A 5 -23.60 17.57 -8.90
N ILE A 6 -23.78 16.30 -8.57
CA ILE A 6 -22.67 15.37 -8.30
C ILE A 6 -22.16 14.84 -9.63
N ALA A 7 -20.84 14.91 -9.84
CA ALA A 7 -20.23 14.37 -11.06
C ALA A 7 -20.39 12.84 -11.11
N ASP A 8 -20.68 12.29 -12.30
CA ASP A 8 -20.93 10.85 -12.52
C ASP A 8 -19.83 9.92 -11.96
N ARG A 9 -18.59 10.38 -11.99
CA ARG A 9 -17.46 9.60 -11.41
C ARG A 9 -17.62 9.33 -9.91
N MET A 10 -18.32 10.22 -9.17
CA MET A 10 -18.53 10.05 -7.72
C MET A 10 -19.48 8.92 -7.39
N HIS A 11 -20.43 8.61 -8.28
CA HIS A 11 -21.33 7.46 -8.15
C HIS A 11 -20.62 6.10 -8.38
N ARG A 12 -19.38 6.13 -8.89
CA ARG A 12 -18.52 4.95 -9.11
C ARG A 12 -17.41 4.81 -8.07
N ILE A 13 -17.38 5.71 -7.08
CA ILE A 13 -16.38 5.71 -6.00
C ILE A 13 -17.11 5.46 -4.68
N ASP A 14 -16.78 4.34 -4.04
CA ASP A 14 -17.35 3.98 -2.75
C ASP A 14 -16.59 4.61 -1.59
N ALA A 15 -17.26 4.80 -0.46
CA ALA A 15 -16.57 5.14 0.79
C ALA A 15 -15.70 3.96 1.23
N SER A 16 -14.47 4.26 1.67
CA SER A 16 -13.49 3.24 2.04
C SER A 16 -14.02 2.28 3.10
N GLY A 17 -14.06 0.98 2.78
CA GLY A 17 -14.43 -0.08 3.73
C GLY A 17 -13.50 -0.15 4.94
N ILE A 18 -12.22 0.17 4.76
CA ILE A 18 -11.24 0.29 5.85
C ILE A 18 -11.67 1.41 6.81
N ARG A 19 -12.13 2.56 6.28
CA ARG A 19 -12.58 3.68 7.09
C ARG A 19 -13.81 3.33 7.91
N LYS A 20 -14.76 2.58 7.36
CA LYS A 20 -15.95 2.12 8.10
C LYS A 20 -15.59 1.30 9.33
N VAL A 21 -14.61 0.40 9.23
CA VAL A 21 -14.13 -0.40 10.38
C VAL A 21 -13.40 0.49 11.39
N PHE A 22 -12.65 1.49 10.93
CA PHE A 22 -11.99 2.45 11.80
C PHE A 22 -13.00 3.30 12.60
N ASP A 23 -14.06 3.78 11.93
CA ASP A 23 -15.11 4.56 12.58
C ASP A 23 -15.90 3.69 13.58
N LEU A 24 -16.11 2.40 13.29
CA LEU A 24 -16.71 1.44 14.20
C LEU A 24 -15.85 1.23 15.46
N ALA A 25 -14.52 1.12 15.29
CA ALA A 25 -13.58 1.01 16.41
C ALA A 25 -13.75 2.11 17.46
N ALA A 26 -14.03 3.34 17.03
CA ALA A 26 -14.24 4.49 17.90
C ALA A 26 -15.50 4.38 18.77
N THR A 27 -16.46 3.53 18.39
CA THR A 27 -17.73 3.29 19.13
C THR A 27 -17.67 2.09 20.07
N MET A 28 -16.66 1.23 19.93
CA MET A 28 -16.53 0.00 20.72
C MET A 28 -15.72 0.23 22.00
N LYS A 29 -16.03 -0.53 23.04
CA LYS A 29 -15.33 -0.47 24.31
C LYS A 29 -14.13 -1.43 24.31
N ARG A 30 -12.90 -0.88 24.14
CA ARG A 30 -11.63 -1.63 24.16
C ARG A 30 -11.61 -2.81 23.15
N PRO A 31 -11.86 -2.59 21.85
CA PRO A 31 -11.82 -3.66 20.88
C PRO A 31 -10.40 -4.19 20.70
N VAL A 32 -10.28 -5.50 20.45
CA VAL A 32 -9.06 -6.10 19.91
C VAL A 32 -8.95 -5.65 18.46
N ASN A 33 -8.06 -4.69 18.18
CA ASN A 33 -8.02 -4.06 16.87
C ASN A 33 -6.83 -4.54 16.04
N LEU A 34 -7.08 -5.51 15.16
CA LEU A 34 -6.15 -6.02 14.16
C LEU A 34 -6.55 -5.58 12.73
N SER A 35 -7.29 -4.48 12.59
CA SER A 35 -7.71 -3.93 11.29
C SER A 35 -6.78 -2.85 10.76
N ILE A 36 -5.93 -2.25 11.61
CA ILE A 36 -5.22 -1.01 11.34
C ILE A 36 -4.09 -1.24 10.33
N GLY A 37 -4.05 -0.38 9.30
CA GLY A 37 -3.02 -0.39 8.27
C GLY A 37 -1.92 0.67 8.50
N GLN A 38 -1.51 0.88 9.75
CA GLN A 38 -0.42 1.78 10.13
C GLN A 38 0.50 1.10 11.15
N PRO A 39 1.77 1.53 11.24
CA PRO A 39 2.69 1.02 12.25
C PRO A 39 2.13 1.21 13.66
N HIS A 40 2.44 0.27 14.57
CA HIS A 40 2.02 0.34 15.98
C HIS A 40 2.98 1.18 16.83
N PHE A 41 4.22 1.36 16.37
CA PHE A 41 5.19 2.24 17.03
C PHE A 41 5.00 3.69 16.60
N ASP A 42 5.39 4.61 17.47
CA ASP A 42 5.31 6.05 17.20
C ASP A 42 6.44 6.51 16.28
N THR A 43 6.26 7.69 15.68
CA THR A 43 7.33 8.36 14.93
C THR A 43 8.58 8.55 15.81
N PRO A 44 9.78 8.12 15.37
CA PRO A 44 11.02 8.27 16.14
C PRO A 44 11.28 9.71 16.61
N GLN A 45 11.78 9.84 17.85
CA GLN A 45 11.97 11.16 18.49
C GLN A 45 12.84 12.13 17.66
N PRO A 46 13.96 11.69 17.00
CA PRO A 46 14.74 12.60 16.16
C PRO A 46 13.93 13.25 15.01
N ILE A 47 12.95 12.51 14.47
CA ILE A 47 12.06 13.02 13.40
C ILE A 47 11.13 14.10 13.96
N LYS A 48 10.54 13.86 15.15
CA LYS A 48 9.67 14.83 15.83
C LYS A 48 10.43 16.11 16.17
N ASP A 49 11.65 15.98 16.69
CA ASP A 49 12.50 17.12 17.05
C ASP A 49 12.87 17.94 15.81
N ALA A 50 13.21 17.27 14.69
CA ALA A 50 13.51 17.94 13.42
C ALA A 50 12.27 18.68 12.86
N LEU A 51 11.09 18.07 12.98
CA LEU A 51 9.82 18.70 12.59
C LEU A 51 9.55 19.96 13.40
N CYS A 52 9.61 19.87 14.74
CA CYS A 52 9.37 20.97 15.64
C CYS A 52 10.39 22.11 15.39
N LYS A 53 11.66 21.77 15.22
CA LYS A 53 12.72 22.72 14.88
C LYS A 53 12.42 23.45 13.56
N ALA A 54 12.03 22.72 12.52
CA ALA A 54 11.71 23.32 11.23
C ALA A 54 10.55 24.33 11.33
N VAL A 55 9.50 24.00 12.09
CA VAL A 55 8.37 24.91 12.35
C VAL A 55 8.85 26.17 13.09
N GLN A 56 9.67 26.03 14.14
CA GLN A 56 10.20 27.12 14.95
C GLN A 56 11.15 28.03 14.14
N GLU A 57 11.92 27.45 13.22
CA GLU A 57 12.81 28.20 12.32
C GLU A 57 12.07 28.90 11.16
N GLY A 58 10.74 28.85 11.13
CA GLY A 58 9.95 29.52 10.10
C GLY A 58 9.90 28.81 8.74
N LYS A 59 10.18 27.49 8.68
CA LYS A 59 10.04 26.69 7.44
C LYS A 59 8.57 26.41 7.13
N ASN A 60 7.70 27.41 7.19
CA ASN A 60 6.25 27.30 7.12
C ASN A 60 5.67 27.82 5.79
N ALA A 61 6.47 28.51 4.98
CA ALA A 61 6.07 28.97 3.65
C ALA A 61 6.07 27.79 2.63
N TYR A 62 5.51 28.01 1.45
CA TYR A 62 5.66 27.05 0.35
C TYR A 62 7.12 26.73 0.08
N SER A 63 7.41 25.45 -0.10
CA SER A 63 8.70 25.01 -0.65
C SER A 63 8.67 25.01 -2.16
N GLN A 64 9.79 24.68 -2.79
CA GLN A 64 9.80 24.32 -4.19
C GLN A 64 8.89 23.11 -4.43
N THR A 65 8.18 23.08 -5.57
CA THR A 65 7.22 22.04 -5.92
C THR A 65 7.83 20.63 -5.87
N GLN A 66 9.05 20.50 -6.40
CA GLN A 66 9.75 19.21 -6.41
C GLN A 66 10.25 18.74 -5.04
N GLY A 67 10.29 19.61 -4.06
CA GLY A 67 10.83 19.36 -2.72
C GLY A 67 12.05 20.22 -2.40
N ILE A 68 12.47 20.23 -1.13
CA ILE A 68 13.65 20.95 -0.66
C ILE A 68 14.94 20.27 -1.13
N ALA A 69 15.95 21.05 -1.48
CA ALA A 69 17.21 20.52 -1.99
C ALA A 69 17.89 19.48 -1.06
N PRO A 70 17.96 19.66 0.28
CA PRO A 70 18.57 18.65 1.15
C PRO A 70 17.89 17.27 1.06
N LEU A 71 16.55 17.22 1.02
CA LEU A 71 15.82 15.96 0.90
C LEU A 71 16.00 15.32 -0.48
N LEU A 72 15.89 16.14 -1.54
CA LEU A 72 16.11 15.66 -2.90
C LEU A 72 17.51 15.08 -3.09
N THR A 73 18.54 15.69 -2.50
CA THR A 73 19.93 15.24 -2.60
C THR A 73 20.10 13.83 -2.02
N VAL A 74 19.58 13.56 -0.83
CA VAL A 74 19.74 12.25 -0.19
C VAL A 74 18.91 11.17 -0.89
N LEU A 75 17.70 11.50 -1.33
CA LEU A 75 16.83 10.57 -2.05
C LEU A 75 17.35 10.27 -3.47
N GLN A 76 17.81 11.30 -4.22
CA GLN A 76 18.36 11.11 -5.56
C GLN A 76 19.64 10.27 -5.50
N LYS A 77 20.51 10.52 -4.50
CA LYS A 77 21.71 9.70 -4.30
C LYS A 77 21.38 8.22 -4.13
N ASP A 78 20.37 7.88 -3.32
CA ASP A 78 19.95 6.49 -3.14
C ASP A 78 19.40 5.87 -4.44
N VAL A 79 18.65 6.64 -5.22
CA VAL A 79 18.16 6.21 -6.55
C VAL A 79 19.32 5.99 -7.52
N ASP A 80 20.29 6.89 -7.56
CA ASP A 80 21.46 6.77 -8.44
C ASP A 80 22.33 5.58 -8.05
N ASP A 81 22.55 5.35 -6.74
CA ASP A 81 23.33 4.23 -6.21
C ASP A 81 22.68 2.88 -6.51
N ARG A 82 21.33 2.81 -6.53
CA ARG A 82 20.59 1.55 -6.78
C ARG A 82 20.39 1.22 -8.25
N TYR A 83 20.10 2.20 -9.08
CA TYR A 83 19.65 1.95 -10.45
C TYR A 83 20.67 2.36 -11.51
N HIS A 84 21.67 3.18 -11.16
CA HIS A 84 22.76 3.64 -12.08
C HIS A 84 22.25 4.21 -13.41
N HIS A 85 21.07 4.85 -13.41
CA HIS A 85 20.43 5.37 -14.62
C HIS A 85 20.32 6.91 -14.58
N PRO A 86 21.07 7.64 -15.44
CA PRO A 86 21.21 9.09 -15.35
C PRO A 86 19.92 9.89 -15.61
N ASP A 87 18.98 9.30 -16.36
CA ASP A 87 17.68 9.95 -16.68
C ASP A 87 16.61 9.73 -15.59
N ARG A 88 16.89 8.93 -14.57
CA ARG A 88 15.95 8.67 -13.48
C ARG A 88 15.99 9.82 -12.46
N LYS A 89 14.87 10.53 -12.34
CA LYS A 89 14.73 11.69 -11.45
C LYS A 89 13.67 11.45 -10.40
N ILE A 90 13.81 12.16 -9.29
CA ILE A 90 12.93 12.05 -8.12
C ILE A 90 12.27 13.38 -7.79
N PHE A 91 11.07 13.36 -7.23
CA PHE A 91 10.48 14.49 -6.55
C PHE A 91 9.62 14.06 -5.36
N VAL A 92 9.44 14.98 -4.42
CA VAL A 92 8.75 14.77 -3.14
C VAL A 92 7.25 15.04 -3.30
N THR A 93 6.43 14.17 -2.72
CA THR A 93 4.96 14.19 -2.83
C THR A 93 4.27 14.23 -1.47
N SER A 94 2.99 14.61 -1.47
CA SER A 94 2.12 14.57 -0.28
C SER A 94 1.73 13.12 0.07
N GLY A 95 2.71 12.33 0.51
CA GLY A 95 2.62 10.89 0.71
C GLY A 95 2.52 10.11 -0.59
N THR A 96 2.54 8.78 -0.50
CA THR A 96 2.36 7.89 -1.67
C THR A 96 0.99 8.05 -2.31
N SER A 97 -0.04 8.44 -1.55
CA SER A 97 -1.37 8.73 -2.09
C SER A 97 -1.33 9.90 -3.09
N GLY A 98 -0.58 10.96 -2.76
CA GLY A 98 -0.34 12.07 -3.69
C GLY A 98 0.44 11.62 -4.92
N ALA A 99 1.46 10.78 -4.75
CA ALA A 99 2.23 10.21 -5.85
C ALA A 99 1.37 9.38 -6.82
N LEU A 100 0.54 8.47 -6.28
CA LEU A 100 -0.42 7.67 -7.06
C LEU A 100 -1.40 8.56 -7.84
N MET A 101 -1.97 9.57 -7.20
CA MET A 101 -2.88 10.51 -7.84
C MET A 101 -2.21 11.23 -9.00
N LEU A 102 -1.00 11.76 -8.78
CA LEU A 102 -0.24 12.47 -9.81
C LEU A 102 0.14 11.54 -10.98
N ALA A 103 0.60 10.31 -10.69
CA ALA A 103 0.97 9.35 -11.72
C ALA A 103 -0.23 8.95 -12.58
N LEU A 104 -1.35 8.55 -11.96
CA LEU A 104 -2.54 8.12 -12.69
C LEU A 104 -3.17 9.25 -13.50
N CYS A 105 -3.31 10.45 -12.92
CA CYS A 105 -3.85 11.61 -13.65
C CYS A 105 -2.92 12.13 -14.75
N THR A 106 -1.61 11.87 -14.67
CA THR A 106 -0.66 12.23 -15.74
C THR A 106 -0.73 11.27 -16.93
N LEU A 107 -1.03 9.99 -16.67
CA LEU A 107 -0.87 8.93 -17.67
C LEU A 107 -2.19 8.48 -18.31
N ILE A 108 -3.33 8.60 -17.61
CA ILE A 108 -4.63 8.05 -18.03
C ILE A 108 -5.42 9.07 -18.83
N ASN A 109 -5.91 8.64 -19.98
CA ASN A 109 -7.00 9.29 -20.70
C ASN A 109 -8.33 8.57 -20.41
N PRO A 110 -9.50 9.21 -20.60
CA PRO A 110 -10.78 8.52 -20.50
C PRO A 110 -10.86 7.28 -21.42
N GLY A 111 -11.18 6.13 -20.81
CA GLY A 111 -11.27 4.85 -21.51
C GLY A 111 -9.98 4.00 -21.52
N ASP A 112 -8.86 4.54 -21.07
CA ASP A 112 -7.64 3.75 -20.86
C ASP A 112 -7.85 2.70 -19.74
N GLU A 113 -7.15 1.58 -19.86
CA GLU A 113 -7.20 0.48 -18.91
C GLU A 113 -5.96 0.42 -18.02
N VAL A 114 -6.19 0.11 -16.75
CA VAL A 114 -5.15 -0.10 -15.75
C VAL A 114 -5.27 -1.52 -15.22
N ILE A 115 -4.22 -2.34 -15.46
CA ILE A 115 -4.13 -3.67 -14.86
C ILE A 115 -3.74 -3.53 -13.39
N VAL A 116 -4.48 -4.18 -12.51
CA VAL A 116 -4.20 -4.32 -11.07
C VAL A 116 -4.27 -5.80 -10.69
N PHE A 117 -3.51 -6.19 -9.67
CA PHE A 117 -3.48 -7.56 -9.16
C PHE A 117 -4.52 -7.75 -8.07
N ASP A 118 -5.42 -8.72 -8.25
CA ASP A 118 -6.47 -9.05 -7.29
C ASP A 118 -5.96 -10.11 -6.28
N PRO A 119 -5.99 -9.80 -4.96
CA PRO A 119 -6.52 -8.61 -4.30
C PRO A 119 -5.59 -7.39 -4.37
N TRP A 120 -6.15 -6.18 -4.29
CA TRP A 120 -5.43 -4.91 -4.44
C TRP A 120 -5.61 -3.96 -3.23
N PHE A 121 -4.74 -2.97 -3.10
CA PHE A 121 -4.97 -1.86 -2.19
C PHE A 121 -6.12 -0.96 -2.71
N VAL A 122 -7.08 -0.67 -1.85
CA VAL A 122 -8.37 -0.01 -2.19
C VAL A 122 -8.24 1.25 -3.04
N MET A 123 -7.16 2.01 -2.88
CA MET A 123 -6.96 3.27 -3.61
C MET A 123 -6.78 3.06 -5.11
N TYR A 124 -6.23 1.95 -5.57
CA TYR A 124 -5.89 1.76 -6.98
C TYR A 124 -7.13 1.84 -7.86
N ARG A 125 -8.20 1.12 -7.51
CA ARG A 125 -9.48 1.17 -8.23
C ARG A 125 -10.08 2.57 -8.23
N HIS A 126 -10.14 3.21 -7.08
CA HIS A 126 -10.82 4.50 -6.95
C HIS A 126 -10.06 5.64 -7.63
N LEU A 127 -8.72 5.66 -7.53
CA LEU A 127 -7.90 6.65 -8.23
C LEU A 127 -7.90 6.43 -9.75
N THR A 128 -7.92 5.19 -10.22
CA THR A 128 -8.10 4.87 -11.65
C THR A 128 -9.43 5.43 -12.17
N THR A 129 -10.53 5.18 -11.43
CA THR A 129 -11.86 5.74 -11.75
C THR A 129 -11.87 7.27 -11.75
N LEU A 130 -11.21 7.88 -10.75
CA LEU A 130 -11.11 9.34 -10.64
C LEU A 130 -10.35 9.95 -11.83
N ALA A 131 -9.30 9.27 -12.30
CA ALA A 131 -8.53 9.67 -13.48
C ALA A 131 -9.26 9.42 -14.81
N GLY A 132 -10.42 8.73 -14.80
CA GLY A 132 -11.21 8.41 -15.98
C GLY A 132 -10.90 7.06 -16.63
N GLY A 133 -10.02 6.26 -16.03
CA GLY A 133 -9.66 4.93 -16.49
C GLY A 133 -10.59 3.82 -16.01
N THR A 134 -10.36 2.62 -16.53
CA THR A 134 -11.04 1.38 -16.16
C THR A 134 -10.04 0.38 -15.60
N VAL A 135 -10.38 -0.27 -14.47
CA VAL A 135 -9.55 -1.32 -13.89
C VAL A 135 -9.78 -2.64 -14.62
N VAL A 136 -8.69 -3.29 -15.01
CA VAL A 136 -8.63 -4.68 -15.46
C VAL A 136 -7.91 -5.46 -14.37
N GLN A 137 -8.57 -6.48 -13.82
CA GLN A 137 -8.03 -7.26 -12.70
C GLN A 137 -7.37 -8.55 -13.19
N VAL A 138 -6.20 -8.85 -12.64
CA VAL A 138 -5.52 -10.13 -12.81
C VAL A 138 -5.48 -10.84 -11.46
N SER A 139 -6.07 -12.04 -11.40
CA SER A 139 -6.14 -12.81 -10.15
C SER A 139 -4.77 -13.34 -9.75
N THR A 140 -4.45 -13.23 -8.47
CA THR A 140 -3.27 -13.86 -7.86
C THR A 140 -3.63 -15.02 -6.92
N TYR A 141 -4.93 -15.33 -6.79
CA TYR A 141 -5.38 -16.45 -5.98
C TYR A 141 -4.94 -17.80 -6.55
N PRO A 142 -4.77 -18.82 -5.71
CA PRO A 142 -4.95 -18.82 -4.24
C PRO A 142 -3.67 -18.46 -3.44
N ASP A 143 -2.51 -18.43 -4.08
CA ASP A 143 -1.18 -18.36 -3.48
C ASP A 143 -0.57 -16.93 -3.52
N PHE A 144 -1.31 -15.97 -4.06
CA PHE A 144 -0.95 -14.57 -4.23
C PHE A 144 0.32 -14.35 -5.09
N ARG A 145 0.56 -15.28 -6.04
CA ARG A 145 1.68 -15.21 -6.99
C ARG A 145 1.26 -14.57 -8.32
N ILE A 146 2.19 -13.86 -8.95
CA ILE A 146 1.96 -13.25 -10.25
C ILE A 146 2.28 -14.26 -11.35
N ARG A 147 1.25 -14.62 -12.11
CA ARG A 147 1.39 -15.46 -13.30
C ARG A 147 1.48 -14.57 -14.52
N ILE A 148 2.65 -14.51 -15.12
CA ILE A 148 2.94 -13.54 -16.20
C ILE A 148 2.08 -13.77 -17.44
N GLU A 149 1.66 -15.01 -17.70
CA GLU A 149 0.78 -15.29 -18.83
C GLU A 149 -0.62 -14.74 -18.63
N ASP A 150 -1.16 -14.77 -17.39
CA ASP A 150 -2.44 -14.14 -17.05
C ASP A 150 -2.38 -12.62 -17.26
N VAL A 151 -1.24 -12.01 -16.93
CA VAL A 151 -1.00 -10.57 -17.20
C VAL A 151 -0.98 -10.32 -18.71
N ARG A 152 -0.30 -11.18 -19.47
CA ARG A 152 -0.18 -11.07 -20.93
C ARG A 152 -1.54 -11.17 -21.61
N GLU A 153 -2.39 -12.08 -21.17
CA GLU A 153 -3.75 -12.26 -21.68
C GLU A 153 -4.67 -11.10 -21.35
N ALA A 154 -4.46 -10.44 -20.21
CA ALA A 154 -5.25 -9.28 -19.79
C ALA A 154 -4.91 -7.99 -20.56
N ILE A 155 -3.80 -7.96 -21.30
CA ILE A 155 -3.37 -6.79 -22.06
C ILE A 155 -4.24 -6.62 -23.31
N THR A 156 -4.82 -5.42 -23.46
CA THR A 156 -5.57 -4.99 -24.65
C THR A 156 -4.92 -3.75 -25.29
N PRO A 157 -5.37 -3.32 -26.47
CA PRO A 157 -4.92 -2.06 -27.08
C PRO A 157 -5.19 -0.81 -26.22
N ARG A 158 -6.07 -0.90 -25.20
CA ARG A 158 -6.38 0.17 -24.26
C ARG A 158 -5.55 0.11 -22.99
N THR A 159 -4.80 -0.95 -22.76
CA THR A 159 -3.96 -1.10 -21.56
C THR A 159 -2.88 -0.05 -21.54
N LYS A 160 -2.94 0.87 -20.59
CA LYS A 160 -2.04 1.98 -20.42
C LYS A 160 -1.03 1.78 -19.31
N ILE A 161 -1.47 1.16 -18.23
CA ILE A 161 -0.70 1.02 -16.99
C ILE A 161 -0.83 -0.41 -16.46
N ILE A 162 0.27 -0.94 -15.92
CA ILE A 162 0.28 -2.04 -14.96
C ILE A 162 0.67 -1.43 -13.62
N LEU A 163 -0.20 -1.56 -12.60
CA LEU A 163 0.05 -1.08 -11.26
C LEU A 163 0.38 -2.27 -10.35
N PHE A 164 1.62 -2.31 -9.91
CA PHE A 164 2.22 -3.37 -9.12
C PHE A 164 2.49 -2.90 -7.69
N ASN A 165 2.29 -3.77 -6.69
CA ASN A 165 2.59 -3.50 -5.30
C ASN A 165 3.27 -4.72 -4.66
N SER A 166 4.49 -4.55 -4.20
CA SER A 166 5.23 -5.57 -3.44
C SER A 166 6.16 -4.88 -2.43
N PRO A 167 6.17 -5.35 -1.17
CA PRO A 167 5.23 -6.27 -0.53
C PRO A 167 3.78 -5.77 -0.59
N ALA A 168 2.84 -6.69 -0.77
CA ALA A 168 1.48 -6.35 -1.14
C ALA A 168 0.56 -6.08 0.08
N ASN A 169 -0.33 -5.11 -0.06
CA ASN A 169 -1.50 -4.93 0.80
C ASN A 169 -2.74 -5.34 -0.02
N PRO A 170 -3.51 -6.37 0.39
CA PRO A 170 -3.69 -6.88 1.75
C PRO A 170 -2.89 -8.15 2.12
N THR A 171 -2.20 -8.81 1.19
CA THR A 171 -1.74 -10.20 1.34
C THR A 171 -0.46 -10.38 2.15
N GLY A 172 0.36 -9.33 2.23
CA GLY A 172 1.73 -9.45 2.73
C GLY A 172 2.65 -10.29 1.82
N ALA A 173 2.19 -10.68 0.63
CA ALA A 173 3.00 -11.41 -0.32
C ALA A 173 4.14 -10.54 -0.85
N VAL A 174 5.31 -11.15 -1.02
CA VAL A 174 6.49 -10.55 -1.66
C VAL A 174 6.68 -11.26 -3.00
N ALA A 175 6.66 -10.50 -4.09
CA ALA A 175 6.92 -11.05 -5.42
C ALA A 175 8.39 -11.51 -5.53
N SER A 176 8.61 -12.68 -6.13
CA SER A 176 9.97 -13.20 -6.35
C SER A 176 10.71 -12.37 -7.39
N LYS A 177 12.04 -12.51 -7.39
CA LYS A 177 12.90 -11.88 -8.39
C LYS A 177 12.47 -12.20 -9.81
N GLU A 178 12.09 -13.45 -10.07
CA GLU A 178 11.66 -13.94 -11.37
C GLU A 178 10.35 -13.30 -11.81
N GLU A 179 9.36 -13.20 -10.92
CA GLU A 179 8.07 -12.54 -11.18
C GLU A 179 8.27 -11.06 -11.48
N VAL A 180 9.04 -10.35 -10.66
CA VAL A 180 9.31 -8.92 -10.83
C VAL A 180 10.04 -8.65 -12.14
N LYS A 181 11.06 -9.48 -12.46
CA LYS A 181 11.81 -9.38 -13.71
C LYS A 181 10.91 -9.63 -14.93
N ALA A 182 10.12 -10.70 -14.91
CA ALA A 182 9.22 -11.03 -16.00
C ALA A 182 8.18 -9.95 -16.24
N LEU A 183 7.60 -9.37 -15.16
CA LEU A 183 6.66 -8.28 -15.24
C LEU A 183 7.28 -7.00 -15.83
N ALA A 184 8.49 -6.65 -15.39
CA ALA A 184 9.25 -5.52 -15.89
C ALA A 184 9.54 -5.64 -17.40
N GLN A 185 9.96 -6.84 -17.83
CA GLN A 185 10.24 -7.15 -19.23
C GLN A 185 8.97 -7.11 -20.09
N LEU A 186 7.87 -7.70 -19.61
CA LEU A 186 6.58 -7.66 -20.31
C LEU A 186 6.09 -6.23 -20.52
N ALA A 187 6.13 -5.39 -19.48
CA ALA A 187 5.74 -4.00 -19.58
C ALA A 187 6.60 -3.22 -20.58
N ALA A 188 7.93 -3.50 -20.62
CA ALA A 188 8.84 -2.91 -21.58
C ALA A 188 8.56 -3.37 -23.03
N GLU A 189 8.34 -4.68 -23.23
CA GLU A 189 7.99 -5.30 -24.52
C GLU A 189 6.69 -4.69 -25.11
N LYS A 190 5.68 -4.57 -24.28
CA LYS A 190 4.36 -4.06 -24.68
C LYS A 190 4.26 -2.54 -24.69
N ASN A 191 5.32 -1.84 -24.31
CA ASN A 191 5.35 -0.38 -24.18
C ASN A 191 4.24 0.18 -23.27
N ILE A 192 3.98 -0.52 -22.15
CA ILE A 192 3.00 -0.18 -21.12
C ILE A 192 3.73 0.46 -19.95
N ALA A 193 3.16 1.52 -19.35
CA ALA A 193 3.72 2.14 -18.16
C ALA A 193 3.61 1.17 -16.96
N LEU A 194 4.72 0.93 -16.27
CA LEU A 194 4.76 0.14 -15.05
C LEU A 194 4.91 1.07 -13.85
N ILE A 195 3.92 1.08 -12.96
CA ILE A 195 3.96 1.79 -11.68
C ILE A 195 4.20 0.75 -10.58
N SER A 196 5.25 0.94 -9.79
CA SER A 196 5.60 0.10 -8.64
C SER A 196 5.36 0.88 -7.34
N ASP A 197 4.38 0.44 -6.55
CA ASP A 197 4.14 0.96 -5.19
C ASP A 197 4.97 0.14 -4.21
N GLU A 198 6.05 0.74 -3.71
CA GLU A 198 7.10 0.10 -2.90
C GLU A 198 7.06 0.55 -1.43
N ILE A 199 5.93 1.10 -0.97
CA ILE A 199 5.78 1.68 0.38
C ILE A 199 6.13 0.70 1.52
N TYR A 200 6.11 -0.60 1.26
CA TYR A 200 6.46 -1.64 2.23
C TYR A 200 7.83 -2.28 1.96
N ARG A 201 8.65 -1.78 1.03
CA ARG A 201 9.90 -2.44 0.58
C ARG A 201 10.88 -2.80 1.70
N VAL A 202 10.93 -2.05 2.79
CA VAL A 202 11.80 -2.35 3.95
C VAL A 202 11.30 -3.53 4.79
N PHE A 203 10.02 -3.88 4.67
CA PHE A 203 9.40 -4.98 5.40
C PHE A 203 9.34 -6.25 4.54
N CYS A 204 10.49 -6.75 4.12
CA CYS A 204 10.66 -8.08 3.55
C CYS A 204 11.37 -8.94 4.58
N TYR A 205 10.78 -10.08 4.97
CA TYR A 205 11.24 -10.86 6.11
C TYR A 205 12.08 -12.07 5.72
N ASP A 206 11.71 -12.73 4.65
CA ASP A 206 12.28 -14.02 4.26
C ASP A 206 13.17 -13.90 3.01
N GLU A 207 12.81 -13.03 2.09
CA GLU A 207 13.48 -12.82 0.81
C GLU A 207 13.83 -11.35 0.61
N PRO A 208 14.91 -11.03 -0.12
CA PRO A 208 15.25 -9.65 -0.44
C PRO A 208 14.20 -9.01 -1.33
N PHE A 209 13.97 -7.71 -1.14
CA PHE A 209 13.12 -6.92 -2.01
C PHE A 209 13.77 -6.71 -3.38
N HIS A 210 12.95 -6.82 -4.43
CA HIS A 210 13.32 -6.48 -5.80
C HIS A 210 12.36 -5.45 -6.39
N SER A 211 12.92 -4.42 -7.01
CA SER A 211 12.16 -3.41 -7.75
C SER A 211 12.12 -3.73 -9.24
N PRO A 212 10.98 -3.61 -9.93
CA PRO A 212 10.97 -3.75 -11.40
C PRO A 212 11.83 -2.69 -12.12
N ALA A 213 12.19 -1.61 -11.44
CA ALA A 213 13.13 -0.61 -11.97
C ALA A 213 14.56 -1.13 -12.16
N GLU A 214 14.89 -2.29 -11.59
CA GLU A 214 16.17 -3.00 -11.84
C GLU A 214 16.25 -3.56 -13.29
N TRP A 215 15.11 -3.78 -13.94
CA TRP A 215 15.04 -4.40 -15.29
C TRP A 215 14.27 -3.57 -16.32
N ASN A 216 13.62 -2.47 -15.90
CA ASN A 216 12.90 -1.59 -16.80
C ASN A 216 13.09 -0.14 -16.34
N ASP A 217 13.99 0.58 -17.00
CA ASP A 217 14.35 1.97 -16.70
C ASP A 217 13.17 2.95 -16.78
N ARG A 218 12.09 2.55 -17.48
CA ARG A 218 10.86 3.33 -17.59
C ARG A 218 9.86 3.11 -16.45
N THR A 219 10.15 2.21 -15.50
CA THR A 219 9.32 1.99 -14.32
C THR A 219 9.22 3.27 -13.49
N ILE A 220 8.01 3.62 -13.10
CA ILE A 220 7.70 4.67 -12.14
C ILE A 220 7.61 4.02 -10.76
N VAL A 221 8.46 4.45 -9.84
CA VAL A 221 8.48 3.91 -8.47
C VAL A 221 7.90 4.94 -7.52
N ILE A 222 7.01 4.49 -6.65
CA ILE A 222 6.37 5.27 -5.59
C ILE A 222 6.76 4.67 -4.24
N ASP A 223 7.30 5.51 -3.37
CA ASP A 223 7.70 5.10 -2.02
C ASP A 223 7.54 6.28 -1.03
N GLY A 224 7.80 6.08 0.26
CA GLY A 224 7.66 7.14 1.24
C GLY A 224 7.94 6.70 2.66
N PHE A 225 7.69 7.62 3.57
CA PHE A 225 8.06 7.50 4.98
C PHE A 225 6.91 6.98 5.87
N SER A 226 5.71 6.85 5.30
CA SER A 226 4.49 6.57 6.08
C SER A 226 4.58 5.28 6.89
N LYS A 227 5.17 4.21 6.31
CA LYS A 227 5.18 2.88 6.95
C LYS A 227 6.50 2.62 7.66
N SER A 228 7.62 2.83 6.97
CA SER A 228 8.96 2.61 7.51
C SER A 228 9.27 3.45 8.74
N HIS A 229 8.84 4.72 8.75
CA HIS A 229 9.17 5.70 9.79
C HIS A 229 7.98 6.11 10.66
N SER A 230 6.83 5.41 10.54
CA SER A 230 5.58 5.76 11.24
C SER A 230 5.12 7.22 11.04
N MET A 231 5.29 7.74 9.81
CA MET A 231 4.93 9.11 9.44
C MET A 231 3.60 9.19 8.69
N THR A 232 2.63 8.33 9.01
CA THR A 232 1.36 8.23 8.28
C THR A 232 0.58 9.54 8.25
N GLY A 233 0.52 10.26 9.37
CA GLY A 233 -0.14 11.55 9.52
C GLY A 233 0.66 12.72 8.95
N LEU A 234 1.96 12.58 8.75
CA LEU A 234 2.85 13.65 8.28
C LEU A 234 2.84 13.83 6.76
N ARG A 235 2.27 12.89 6.00
CA ARG A 235 2.02 12.98 4.56
C ARG A 235 3.29 13.24 3.72
N LEU A 236 4.36 12.46 3.92
CA LEU A 236 5.60 12.55 3.15
C LEU A 236 5.84 11.28 2.34
N GLY A 237 6.03 11.46 1.03
CA GLY A 237 6.39 10.42 0.08
C GLY A 237 7.24 10.98 -1.05
N TYR A 238 7.61 10.13 -1.96
CA TYR A 238 8.34 10.50 -3.17
C TYR A 238 8.01 9.57 -4.32
N ILE A 239 8.31 10.04 -5.52
CA ILE A 239 8.15 9.29 -6.76
C ILE A 239 9.42 9.49 -7.59
N HIS A 240 9.88 8.44 -8.25
CA HIS A 240 10.98 8.54 -9.20
C HIS A 240 10.73 7.72 -10.46
N GLY A 241 11.36 8.13 -11.55
CA GLY A 241 11.21 7.51 -12.85
C GLY A 241 11.87 8.34 -13.95
N PRO A 242 11.55 8.08 -15.22
CA PRO A 242 12.09 8.86 -16.34
C PRO A 242 11.82 10.36 -16.20
N GLN A 243 12.84 11.17 -16.43
CA GLN A 243 12.79 12.62 -16.22
C GLN A 243 11.60 13.29 -16.92
N TYR A 244 11.30 12.89 -18.15
CA TYR A 244 10.19 13.49 -18.92
C TYR A 244 8.81 13.24 -18.25
N LEU A 245 8.59 12.08 -17.63
CA LEU A 245 7.37 11.79 -16.88
C LEU A 245 7.32 12.55 -15.56
N ILE A 246 8.44 12.55 -14.83
CA ILE A 246 8.57 13.28 -13.55
C ILE A 246 8.27 14.77 -13.76
N GLN A 247 8.73 15.38 -14.84
CA GLN A 247 8.44 16.77 -15.17
C GLN A 247 6.92 17.04 -15.38
N GLN A 248 6.18 16.11 -16.02
CA GLN A 248 4.74 16.27 -16.19
C GLN A 248 3.98 16.10 -14.86
N MET A 249 4.38 15.16 -14.03
CA MET A 249 3.80 14.99 -12.68
C MET A 249 4.08 16.20 -11.79
N MET A 250 5.27 16.75 -11.82
CA MET A 250 5.63 18.00 -11.11
C MET A 250 4.76 19.18 -11.57
N LYS A 251 4.51 19.30 -12.88
CA LYS A 251 3.62 20.32 -13.42
C LYS A 251 2.19 20.17 -12.86
N LEU A 252 1.69 18.93 -12.79
CA LEU A 252 0.38 18.65 -12.20
C LEU A 252 0.35 18.96 -10.69
N GLN A 253 1.44 18.66 -9.95
CA GLN A 253 1.54 18.98 -8.53
C GLN A 253 1.38 20.48 -8.23
N GLN A 254 1.84 21.37 -9.12
CA GLN A 254 1.66 22.83 -8.95
C GLN A 254 0.19 23.24 -8.82
N PHE A 255 -0.72 22.52 -9.47
CA PHE A 255 -2.15 22.83 -9.53
C PHE A 255 -3.00 21.95 -8.60
N THR A 256 -2.40 21.01 -7.88
CA THR A 256 -3.08 20.13 -6.93
C THR A 256 -2.60 20.37 -5.49
N PHE A 257 -1.43 19.86 -5.16
CA PHE A 257 -0.86 19.92 -3.81
C PHE A 257 0.10 21.12 -3.60
N VAL A 258 0.47 21.82 -4.67
CA VAL A 258 1.50 22.88 -4.71
C VAL A 258 2.89 22.34 -4.39
N CYS A 259 3.08 21.82 -3.17
CA CYS A 259 4.27 21.12 -2.68
C CYS A 259 3.89 20.18 -1.54
N ALA A 260 4.77 19.25 -1.18
CA ALA A 260 4.64 18.51 0.07
C ALA A 260 4.83 19.45 1.29
N PRO A 261 4.30 19.09 2.48
CA PRO A 261 4.40 19.94 3.68
C PRO A 261 5.86 20.29 4.01
N HIS A 262 6.20 21.59 3.92
CA HIS A 262 7.58 22.08 4.00
C HIS A 262 8.33 21.67 5.28
N PRO A 263 7.78 21.87 6.50
CA PRO A 263 8.50 21.48 7.72
C PRO A 263 8.67 19.95 7.82
N VAL A 264 7.74 19.18 7.25
CA VAL A 264 7.82 17.71 7.23
C VAL A 264 8.96 17.22 6.32
N GLN A 265 9.28 17.94 5.25
CA GLN A 265 10.41 17.59 4.38
C GLN A 265 11.75 17.69 5.13
N TRP A 266 11.90 18.64 6.04
CA TRP A 266 13.08 18.74 6.92
C TRP A 266 13.15 17.57 7.90
N ALA A 267 12.02 17.14 8.45
CA ALA A 267 11.95 15.92 9.22
C ALA A 267 12.31 14.67 8.38
N GLY A 268 11.93 14.66 7.09
CA GLY A 268 12.29 13.62 6.12
C GLY A 268 13.80 13.50 5.89
N VAL A 269 14.56 14.59 5.90
CA VAL A 269 16.04 14.56 5.83
C VAL A 269 16.62 13.79 7.01
N THR A 270 16.11 14.04 8.21
CA THR A 270 16.53 13.30 9.43
C THR A 270 16.08 11.83 9.37
N ALA A 271 14.84 11.59 8.95
CA ALA A 271 14.27 10.25 8.85
C ALA A 271 15.11 9.33 7.93
N TRP A 272 15.61 9.86 6.80
CA TRP A 272 16.39 9.10 5.83
C TRP A 272 17.68 8.51 6.41
N GLY A 273 18.26 9.13 7.42
CA GLY A 273 19.50 8.66 8.07
C GLY A 273 19.27 7.68 9.23
N LEU A 274 18.04 7.31 9.56
CA LEU A 274 17.76 6.44 10.69
C LEU A 274 17.84 4.95 10.31
N ASP A 275 18.46 4.17 11.20
CA ASP A 275 18.39 2.72 11.12
C ASP A 275 17.02 2.23 11.59
N LEU A 276 16.36 1.45 10.75
CA LEU A 276 15.02 0.89 10.99
C LEU A 276 15.04 -0.63 11.25
N GLN A 277 16.22 -1.24 11.31
CA GLN A 277 16.34 -2.70 11.35
C GLN A 277 15.59 -3.30 12.53
N HIS A 278 15.63 -2.66 13.69
CA HIS A 278 14.93 -3.14 14.88
C HIS A 278 13.41 -3.21 14.69
N ASN A 279 12.80 -2.27 13.92
CA ASN A 279 11.37 -2.31 13.60
C ASN A 279 11.05 -3.45 12.61
N VAL A 280 11.94 -3.70 11.65
CA VAL A 280 11.79 -4.81 10.70
C VAL A 280 11.85 -6.15 11.44
N ASP A 281 12.82 -6.30 12.37
CA ASP A 281 12.99 -7.51 13.16
C ASP A 281 11.79 -7.74 14.11
N ASP A 282 11.25 -6.68 14.71
CA ASP A 282 10.05 -6.77 15.55
C ASP A 282 8.83 -7.21 14.73
N TYR A 283 8.63 -6.67 13.53
CA TYR A 283 7.52 -7.11 12.66
C TYR A 283 7.70 -8.53 12.14
N ARG A 284 8.93 -8.97 11.85
CA ARG A 284 9.20 -10.39 11.54
C ARG A 284 8.77 -11.27 12.70
N ARG A 285 9.17 -10.95 13.93
CA ARG A 285 8.81 -11.67 15.15
C ARG A 285 7.29 -11.69 15.38
N LYS A 286 6.60 -10.57 15.19
CA LYS A 286 5.13 -10.46 15.31
C LYS A 286 4.40 -11.27 14.24
N ARG A 287 4.90 -11.29 13.01
CA ARG A 287 4.43 -12.17 11.94
C ARG A 287 4.54 -13.63 12.37
N ASP A 288 5.71 -14.04 12.82
CA ASP A 288 5.97 -15.42 13.24
C ASP A 288 5.10 -15.83 14.44
N LEU A 289 4.88 -14.91 15.38
CA LEU A 289 3.94 -15.11 16.48
C LEU A 289 2.52 -15.37 15.97
N LEU A 290 1.98 -14.50 15.11
CA LEU A 290 0.62 -14.64 14.59
C LEU A 290 0.47 -15.90 13.74
N VAL A 291 1.41 -16.17 12.83
CA VAL A 291 1.42 -17.39 12.00
C VAL A 291 1.46 -18.65 12.88
N GLY A 292 2.33 -18.66 13.90
CA GLY A 292 2.44 -19.79 14.83
C GLY A 292 1.14 -20.09 15.57
N LEU A 293 0.36 -19.05 15.91
CA LEU A 293 -0.92 -19.18 16.61
C LEU A 293 -2.07 -19.61 15.67
N LEU A 294 -2.02 -19.26 14.39
CA LEU A 294 -3.14 -19.47 13.46
C LEU A 294 -3.00 -20.72 12.57
N LYS A 295 -1.80 -21.25 12.35
CA LYS A 295 -1.49 -22.28 11.34
C LYS A 295 -2.29 -23.59 11.46
N GLU A 296 -2.84 -23.93 12.63
CA GLU A 296 -3.63 -25.14 12.82
C GLU A 296 -5.10 -24.97 12.37
N ASP A 297 -5.57 -23.72 12.26
CA ASP A 297 -6.96 -23.41 11.95
C ASP A 297 -7.15 -22.67 10.62
N PHE A 298 -6.07 -22.06 10.09
CA PHE A 298 -6.10 -21.28 8.86
C PHE A 298 -4.98 -21.69 7.91
N ASP A 299 -5.32 -21.76 6.64
CA ASP A 299 -4.35 -21.87 5.56
C ASP A 299 -3.71 -20.49 5.30
N ILE A 300 -2.38 -20.40 5.45
CA ILE A 300 -1.66 -19.13 5.41
C ILE A 300 -0.82 -19.07 4.15
N SER A 301 -1.29 -18.29 3.18
CA SER A 301 -0.56 -17.88 1.99
C SER A 301 -0.19 -16.41 2.11
N GLY A 302 1.02 -16.00 1.68
CA GLY A 302 1.50 -14.63 1.84
C GLY A 302 2.13 -14.35 3.22
N GLY A 303 2.23 -13.08 3.62
CA GLY A 303 2.82 -12.67 4.90
C GLY A 303 4.35 -12.65 4.92
N GLN A 304 5.02 -12.77 3.78
CA GLN A 304 6.48 -12.66 3.67
C GLN A 304 6.97 -11.22 3.82
N GLY A 305 6.07 -10.24 3.77
CA GLY A 305 6.37 -8.82 3.91
C GLY A 305 5.19 -7.98 4.37
N ALA A 306 5.33 -6.65 4.38
CA ALA A 306 4.39 -5.70 4.96
C ALA A 306 4.07 -6.05 6.42
N PHE A 307 2.83 -5.85 6.89
CA PHE A 307 2.40 -6.28 8.22
C PHE A 307 0.96 -6.80 8.22
N TYR A 308 0.63 -7.62 7.19
CA TYR A 308 -0.69 -8.19 6.99
C TYR A 308 -0.63 -9.69 6.69
N LEU A 309 -1.69 -10.38 7.11
CA LEU A 309 -2.10 -11.67 6.56
C LEU A 309 -3.48 -11.51 5.91
N PHE A 310 -3.70 -12.23 4.79
CA PHE A 310 -4.96 -12.25 4.08
C PHE A 310 -5.46 -13.69 4.04
N LEU A 311 -6.31 -14.01 4.99
CA LEU A 311 -6.71 -15.37 5.32
C LEU A 311 -8.05 -15.71 4.68
N LYS A 312 -8.19 -16.95 4.19
CA LYS A 312 -9.49 -17.47 3.74
C LYS A 312 -10.43 -17.61 4.95
N ALA A 313 -11.67 -17.17 4.80
CA ALA A 313 -12.69 -17.38 5.82
C ALA A 313 -12.93 -18.89 6.00
N PRO A 314 -12.87 -19.40 7.23
CA PRO A 314 -12.99 -20.85 7.48
C PRO A 314 -14.43 -21.36 7.33
N TRP A 315 -15.39 -20.46 7.22
CA TRP A 315 -16.79 -20.70 6.93
C TRP A 315 -17.46 -19.41 6.40
N GLY A 316 -18.54 -19.57 5.67
CA GLY A 316 -19.30 -18.46 5.08
C GLY A 316 -18.48 -17.60 4.13
N THR A 317 -18.86 -16.34 3.99
CA THR A 317 -18.12 -15.31 3.26
C THR A 317 -17.15 -14.57 4.19
N GLY A 318 -16.18 -13.84 3.61
CA GLY A 318 -15.30 -12.94 4.37
C GLY A 318 -16.08 -11.91 5.18
N THR A 319 -17.16 -11.35 4.62
CA THR A 319 -18.03 -10.40 5.31
C THR A 319 -18.80 -11.03 6.48
N GLU A 320 -19.32 -12.24 6.32
CA GLU A 320 -20.03 -12.95 7.39
C GLU A 320 -19.09 -13.29 8.54
N PHE A 321 -17.90 -13.83 8.23
CA PHE A 321 -16.87 -14.14 9.22
C PHE A 321 -16.42 -12.90 10.01
N VAL A 322 -16.13 -11.80 9.29
CA VAL A 322 -15.74 -10.52 9.93
C VAL A 322 -16.88 -9.95 10.79
N SER A 323 -18.14 -10.08 10.34
CA SER A 323 -19.29 -9.64 11.14
C SER A 323 -19.38 -10.38 12.46
N GLU A 324 -19.08 -11.68 12.47
CA GLU A 324 -19.03 -12.48 13.70
C GLU A 324 -17.82 -12.14 14.57
N ALA A 325 -16.66 -11.87 13.95
CA ALA A 325 -15.48 -11.40 14.68
C ALA A 325 -15.77 -10.07 15.40
N ILE A 326 -16.45 -9.13 14.76
CA ILE A 326 -16.87 -7.86 15.36
C ILE A 326 -17.80 -8.08 16.57
N ARG A 327 -18.78 -9.00 16.48
CA ARG A 327 -19.65 -9.37 17.63
C ARG A 327 -18.85 -9.95 18.79
N ASN A 328 -17.71 -10.55 18.51
CA ASN A 328 -16.76 -11.08 19.48
C ASN A 328 -15.64 -10.10 19.84
N ASN A 329 -15.85 -8.79 19.65
CA ASN A 329 -14.95 -7.70 20.02
C ASN A 329 -13.62 -7.67 19.26
N LEU A 330 -13.52 -8.32 18.08
CA LEU A 330 -12.34 -8.33 17.23
C LEU A 330 -12.60 -7.54 15.94
N LEU A 331 -11.74 -6.57 15.64
CA LEU A 331 -11.78 -5.78 14.43
C LEU A 331 -10.73 -6.26 13.42
N ILE A 332 -11.20 -6.71 12.28
CA ILE A 332 -10.44 -7.13 11.10
C ILE A 332 -11.16 -6.59 9.84
N ILE A 333 -10.56 -6.67 8.66
CA ILE A 333 -11.14 -6.10 7.44
C ILE A 333 -11.65 -7.22 6.51
N PRO A 334 -12.91 -7.19 6.06
CA PRO A 334 -13.42 -8.18 5.11
C PRO A 334 -12.74 -8.05 3.74
N GLY A 335 -12.61 -9.17 3.04
CA GLY A 335 -11.89 -9.28 1.79
C GLY A 335 -12.50 -8.50 0.64
N ASN A 336 -13.82 -8.32 0.65
CA ASN A 336 -14.55 -7.56 -0.38
C ASN A 336 -14.14 -6.07 -0.45
N VAL A 337 -13.39 -5.58 0.52
CA VAL A 337 -12.76 -4.25 0.48
C VAL A 337 -11.57 -4.22 -0.51
N PHE A 338 -10.93 -5.36 -0.76
CA PHE A 338 -9.70 -5.49 -1.54
C PHE A 338 -9.87 -6.31 -2.82
N SER A 339 -11.02 -6.98 -2.97
CA SER A 339 -11.28 -7.93 -4.04
C SER A 339 -12.78 -7.97 -4.34
N PRO A 340 -13.23 -8.26 -5.56
CA PRO A 340 -14.62 -8.61 -5.80
C PRO A 340 -15.01 -9.95 -5.18
N SER A 341 -14.02 -10.78 -4.81
CA SER A 341 -14.24 -12.05 -4.14
C SER A 341 -14.37 -11.87 -2.63
N ASP A 342 -15.52 -12.24 -2.06
CA ASP A 342 -15.78 -12.14 -0.62
C ASP A 342 -15.43 -13.45 0.11
N THR A 343 -14.22 -13.96 -0.11
CA THR A 343 -13.77 -15.25 0.44
C THR A 343 -12.72 -15.15 1.52
N HIS A 344 -12.14 -13.98 1.73
CA HIS A 344 -11.00 -13.76 2.63
C HIS A 344 -11.26 -12.58 3.57
N PHE A 345 -10.35 -12.38 4.51
CA PHE A 345 -10.28 -11.21 5.38
C PHE A 345 -8.83 -10.84 5.69
N ARG A 346 -8.57 -9.56 5.96
CA ARG A 346 -7.24 -9.07 6.30
C ARG A 346 -7.08 -8.92 7.81
N VAL A 347 -5.97 -9.45 8.34
CA VAL A 347 -5.48 -9.24 9.71
C VAL A 347 -4.17 -8.47 9.65
N SER A 348 -4.02 -7.46 10.51
CA SER A 348 -2.76 -6.72 10.70
C SER A 348 -2.07 -7.23 11.96
N PHE A 349 -0.78 -7.51 11.87
CA PHE A 349 0.05 -7.79 13.06
C PHE A 349 0.85 -6.56 13.53
N ALA A 350 0.52 -5.37 13.02
CA ALA A 350 1.02 -4.10 13.53
C ALA A 350 0.27 -3.70 14.81
N ALA A 351 0.45 -4.48 15.88
CA ALA A 351 -0.20 -4.31 17.17
C ALA A 351 0.73 -4.80 18.30
N GLU A 352 0.35 -4.53 19.55
CA GLU A 352 1.04 -5.10 20.70
C GLU A 352 0.84 -6.62 20.78
N ASP A 353 1.82 -7.35 21.31
CA ASP A 353 1.83 -8.81 21.36
C ASP A 353 0.59 -9.40 22.04
N ASP A 354 0.12 -8.78 23.12
CA ASP A 354 -1.07 -9.22 23.85
C ASP A 354 -2.32 -9.13 23.00
N LEU A 355 -2.47 -8.05 22.19
CA LEU A 355 -3.57 -7.90 21.24
C LEU A 355 -3.49 -8.93 20.11
N ILE A 356 -2.28 -9.24 19.63
CA ILE A 356 -2.07 -10.30 18.64
C ILE A 356 -2.51 -11.66 19.18
N ARG A 357 -2.14 -12.00 20.43
CA ARG A 357 -2.53 -13.26 21.07
C ARG A 357 -4.03 -13.35 21.30
N GLU A 358 -4.64 -12.31 21.86
CA GLU A 358 -6.09 -12.24 22.11
C GLU A 358 -6.87 -12.34 20.78
N GLY A 359 -6.45 -11.61 19.76
CA GLY A 359 -7.08 -11.67 18.43
C GLY A 359 -6.96 -13.05 17.78
N ALA A 360 -5.79 -13.69 17.87
CA ALA A 360 -5.58 -15.04 17.37
C ALA A 360 -6.47 -16.07 18.11
N GLU A 361 -6.60 -15.96 19.43
CA GLU A 361 -7.49 -16.83 20.23
C GLU A 361 -8.96 -16.70 19.78
N ILE A 362 -9.43 -15.46 19.56
CA ILE A 362 -10.78 -15.21 19.04
C ILE A 362 -10.94 -15.83 17.66
N LEU A 363 -9.99 -15.62 16.74
CA LEU A 363 -10.03 -16.18 15.39
C LEU A 363 -10.09 -17.71 15.38
N CYS A 364 -9.21 -18.38 16.15
CA CYS A 364 -9.20 -19.84 16.25
C CYS A 364 -10.49 -20.39 16.83
N ARG A 365 -11.03 -19.74 17.88
CA ARG A 365 -12.31 -20.13 18.49
C ARG A 365 -13.45 -20.04 17.47
N LEU A 366 -13.53 -18.94 16.70
CA LEU A 366 -14.56 -18.75 15.67
C LEU A 366 -14.40 -19.73 14.51
N ALA A 367 -13.17 -20.05 14.12
CA ALA A 367 -12.91 -21.04 13.07
C ALA A 367 -13.36 -22.45 13.45
N ARG A 368 -13.18 -22.83 14.74
CA ARG A 368 -13.56 -24.15 15.26
C ARG A 368 -15.06 -24.28 15.56
N ASN A 369 -15.74 -23.17 15.80
CA ASN A 369 -17.14 -23.13 16.23
C ASN A 369 -17.97 -22.25 15.27
N PRO A 370 -18.26 -22.72 14.04
CA PRO A 370 -19.11 -21.97 13.11
C PRO A 370 -20.52 -21.80 13.68
N PRO A 371 -21.19 -20.65 13.45
CA PRO A 371 -22.58 -20.46 13.85
C PRO A 371 -23.52 -21.49 13.19
N GLU A 372 -24.72 -21.65 13.78
CA GLU A 372 -25.74 -22.55 13.21
C GLU A 372 -26.03 -22.20 11.75
N GLY A 373 -26.04 -23.21 10.89
CA GLY A 373 -26.24 -23.06 9.44
C GLY A 373 -24.95 -22.95 8.61
N PHE A 374 -23.79 -22.78 9.25
CA PHE A 374 -22.49 -22.79 8.56
C PHE A 374 -21.72 -24.10 8.81
N ARG A 375 -20.90 -24.48 7.82
CA ARG A 375 -19.97 -25.60 7.95
C ARG A 375 -18.55 -25.09 7.69
N ARG A 376 -17.56 -25.69 8.35
CA ARG A 376 -16.15 -25.41 8.08
C ARG A 376 -15.84 -25.83 6.64
N THR A 377 -15.18 -24.92 5.87
CA THR A 377 -14.80 -25.13 4.45
C THR A 377 -13.40 -25.72 4.32
#